data_1c06a09e833a1c6c03b22ce6422f189d
#
_entry.id   1c06a09e833a1c6c03b22ce6422f189d
#
_cell.length_a   1.000
_cell.length_b   1.000
_cell.length_c   1.000
_cell.angle_alpha   90.00
_cell.angle_beta   90.00
_cell.angle_gamma   90.00
#
_symmetry.space_group_name_H-M   'P 1'
#
loop_
_entity.id
_entity.type
_entity.pdbx_description
1 polymer ?
#
loop_
_entity_poly.entity_id
_entity_poly.type
_entity_poly.pdbx_seq_one_letter_code
_entity_poly.pdbx_strand_id
1 'polypeptide(L)'
;MDRESRGVGLKWKIGGIYTGVMLILAILVIAAIYQVTKNTLREQLDRHALAIATNLTDAAAAHMVGKNLLALHSLASKYTLHDGVAYTFIQDNRGEILAQTLGSFPAELGQGLPSAGQRQVHRRELSLNGRTVREIGLPVLEGQLGSVYMGFWDDAVEKEIQTALLRIVGIIALIPVVGALLSFLVAHWIVRPIVDLTEIADKVTMGDLDASVSGECAKSHDEIGELARSLERMRASLKAAMLRLNRETP
;
A
#
# COMPACT_ATOMS: atom_id res chain seq x y z
N MET A 1 29.31 -35.16 -27.78
CA MET A 1 29.41 -34.51 -26.43
C MET A 1 28.58 -33.25 -26.50
N ASP A 2 27.25 -33.44 -26.63
CA ASP A 2 26.29 -32.35 -26.74
C ASP A 2 25.67 -32.06 -25.37
N ARG A 3 25.96 -30.87 -24.86
CA ARG A 3 25.30 -30.34 -23.66
C ARG A 3 23.86 -30.04 -24.03
N GLU A 4 22.95 -30.97 -23.66
CA GLU A 4 21.53 -30.64 -23.55
C GLU A 4 21.37 -29.39 -22.68
N SER A 5 21.11 -28.26 -23.31
CA SER A 5 20.56 -27.08 -22.64
C SER A 5 19.17 -27.48 -22.13
N ARG A 6 19.07 -27.96 -20.91
CA ARG A 6 17.81 -28.12 -20.20
C ARG A 6 17.16 -26.74 -20.13
N GLY A 7 16.43 -26.38 -21.17
CA GLY A 7 15.56 -25.20 -21.17
C GLY A 7 14.63 -25.31 -19.97
N VAL A 8 14.51 -24.23 -19.22
CA VAL A 8 13.55 -24.12 -18.10
C VAL A 8 12.19 -24.57 -18.63
N GLY A 9 11.64 -25.64 -18.05
CA GLY A 9 10.41 -26.26 -18.54
C GLY A 9 9.29 -25.23 -18.65
N LEU A 10 8.41 -25.40 -19.63
CA LEU A 10 7.28 -24.49 -19.92
C LEU A 10 6.46 -24.14 -18.67
N LYS A 11 6.37 -25.05 -17.72
CA LYS A 11 5.71 -24.87 -16.41
C LYS A 11 6.31 -23.73 -15.60
N TRP A 12 7.66 -23.69 -15.53
CA TRP A 12 8.39 -22.65 -14.80
C TRP A 12 8.38 -21.31 -15.52
N LYS A 13 8.35 -21.30 -16.87
CA LYS A 13 8.25 -20.08 -17.64
C LYS A 13 6.89 -19.43 -17.44
N ILE A 14 5.81 -20.17 -17.60
CA ILE A 14 4.45 -19.64 -17.46
C ILE A 14 4.15 -19.25 -16.01
N GLY A 15 4.44 -20.14 -15.05
CA GLY A 15 4.23 -19.86 -13.63
C GLY A 15 5.10 -18.71 -13.11
N GLY A 16 6.36 -18.63 -13.54
CA GLY A 16 7.29 -17.57 -13.14
C GLY A 16 6.89 -16.19 -13.69
N ILE A 17 6.48 -16.12 -14.97
CA ILE A 17 6.01 -14.87 -15.58
C ILE A 17 4.73 -14.39 -14.88
N TYR A 18 3.75 -15.27 -14.68
CA TYR A 18 2.49 -14.93 -14.00
C TYR A 18 2.73 -14.43 -12.58
N THR A 19 3.53 -15.17 -11.80
CA THR A 19 3.89 -14.78 -10.43
C THR A 19 4.66 -13.46 -10.40
N GLY A 20 5.59 -13.25 -11.34
CA GLY A 20 6.33 -12.00 -11.48
C GLY A 20 5.43 -10.81 -11.77
N VAL A 21 4.50 -10.94 -12.70
CA VAL A 21 3.54 -9.89 -13.04
C VAL A 21 2.63 -9.58 -11.85
N MET A 22 2.15 -10.60 -11.13
CA MET A 22 1.32 -10.42 -9.93
C MET A 22 2.07 -9.73 -8.80
N LEU A 23 3.36 -10.04 -8.59
CA LEU A 23 4.19 -9.35 -7.60
C LEU A 23 4.41 -7.88 -7.95
N ILE A 24 4.71 -7.58 -9.21
CA ILE A 24 4.88 -6.20 -9.68
C ILE A 24 3.58 -5.41 -9.47
N LEU A 25 2.43 -5.99 -9.85
CA LEU A 25 1.13 -5.37 -9.66
C LEU A 25 0.83 -5.11 -8.17
N ALA A 26 1.11 -6.08 -7.30
CA ALA A 26 0.93 -5.94 -5.86
C ALA A 26 1.78 -4.81 -5.29
N ILE A 27 3.06 -4.70 -5.69
CA ILE A 27 3.96 -3.62 -5.27
C ILE A 27 3.43 -2.26 -5.74
N LEU A 28 2.98 -2.14 -6.99
CA LEU A 28 2.41 -0.90 -7.53
C LEU A 28 1.15 -0.47 -6.78
N VAL A 29 0.25 -1.42 -6.48
CA VAL A 29 -0.98 -1.16 -5.72
C VAL A 29 -0.65 -0.72 -4.29
N ILE A 30 0.29 -1.39 -3.61
CA ILE A 30 0.75 -1.00 -2.27
C ILE A 30 1.33 0.41 -2.29
N ALA A 31 2.19 0.73 -3.25
CA ALA A 31 2.80 2.05 -3.39
C ALA A 31 1.74 3.14 -3.65
N ALA A 32 0.77 2.87 -4.52
CA ALA A 32 -0.33 3.80 -4.81
C ALA A 32 -1.21 4.04 -3.57
N ILE A 33 -1.61 2.99 -2.85
CA ILE A 33 -2.41 3.10 -1.63
C ILE A 33 -1.64 3.85 -0.55
N TYR A 34 -0.34 3.55 -0.37
CA TYR A 34 0.52 4.28 0.57
C TYR A 34 0.50 5.78 0.29
N GLN A 35 0.71 6.16 -0.97
CA GLN A 35 0.77 7.57 -1.37
C GLN A 35 -0.58 8.29 -1.15
N VAL A 36 -1.68 7.65 -1.56
CA VAL A 36 -3.03 8.20 -1.40
C VAL A 36 -3.39 8.33 0.08
N THR A 37 -3.18 7.29 0.88
CA THR A 37 -3.50 7.29 2.31
C THR A 37 -2.70 8.34 3.06
N LYS A 38 -1.39 8.44 2.79
CA LYS A 38 -0.51 9.44 3.41
C LYS A 38 -0.99 10.87 3.13
N ASN A 39 -1.32 11.17 1.88
CA ASN A 39 -1.77 12.51 1.50
C ASN A 39 -3.15 12.84 2.09
N THR A 40 -4.09 11.90 2.03
CA THR A 40 -5.44 12.11 2.55
C THR A 40 -5.44 12.29 4.06
N LEU A 41 -4.67 11.48 4.79
CA LEU A 41 -4.61 11.56 6.24
C LEU A 41 -3.93 12.85 6.70
N ARG A 42 -2.85 13.27 6.04
CA ARG A 42 -2.22 14.57 6.30
C ARG A 42 -3.20 15.73 6.10
N GLU A 43 -3.96 15.71 5.02
CA GLU A 43 -4.94 16.76 4.75
C GLU A 43 -6.08 16.79 5.77
N GLN A 44 -6.56 15.63 6.22
CA GLN A 44 -7.57 15.54 7.29
C GLN A 44 -7.05 16.11 8.61
N LEU A 45 -5.81 15.77 8.98
CA LEU A 45 -5.18 16.26 10.19
C LEU A 45 -4.91 17.76 10.14
N ASP A 46 -4.49 18.29 9.00
CA ASP A 46 -4.32 19.73 8.80
C ASP A 46 -5.64 20.47 8.94
N ARG A 47 -6.73 19.94 8.38
CA ARG A 47 -8.07 20.50 8.55
C ARG A 47 -8.54 20.43 10.00
N HIS A 48 -8.30 19.32 10.69
CA HIS A 48 -8.67 19.18 12.10
C HIS A 48 -7.86 20.13 12.99
N ALA A 49 -6.55 20.22 12.79
CA ALA A 49 -5.67 21.15 13.50
C ALA A 49 -6.08 22.60 13.26
N LEU A 50 -6.43 22.96 12.01
CA LEU A 50 -6.91 24.31 11.69
C LEU A 50 -8.24 24.60 12.40
N ALA A 51 -9.18 23.65 12.45
CA ALA A 51 -10.46 23.83 13.14
C ALA A 51 -10.28 24.06 14.65
N ILE A 52 -9.40 23.28 15.30
CA ILE A 52 -9.08 23.46 16.72
C ILE A 52 -8.44 24.83 16.97
N ALA A 53 -7.46 25.21 16.14
CA ALA A 53 -6.79 26.49 16.26
C ALA A 53 -7.74 27.67 16.00
N THR A 54 -8.68 27.55 15.05
CA THR A 54 -9.72 28.56 14.81
C THR A 54 -10.63 28.74 16.02
N ASN A 55 -11.13 27.63 16.57
CA ASN A 55 -11.99 27.66 17.77
C ASN A 55 -11.27 28.31 18.97
N LEU A 56 -9.98 28.01 19.14
CA LEU A 56 -9.18 28.65 20.18
C LEU A 56 -9.02 30.14 19.92
N THR A 57 -8.76 30.54 18.67
CA THR A 57 -8.59 31.94 18.25
C THR A 57 -9.83 32.76 18.52
N ASP A 58 -11.01 32.22 18.16
CA ASP A 58 -12.31 32.85 18.39
C ASP A 58 -12.61 33.00 19.89
N ALA A 59 -12.33 31.94 20.69
CA ALA A 59 -12.51 31.99 22.13
C ALA A 59 -11.52 32.95 22.81
N ALA A 60 -10.28 33.03 22.31
CA ALA A 60 -9.25 33.92 22.86
C ALA A 60 -9.59 35.40 22.60
N ALA A 61 -10.23 35.75 21.49
CA ALA A 61 -10.56 37.12 21.11
C ALA A 61 -11.29 37.89 22.23
N ALA A 62 -12.34 37.30 22.84
CA ALA A 62 -13.09 37.93 23.92
C ALA A 62 -12.21 38.20 25.16
N HIS A 63 -11.33 37.27 25.51
CA HIS A 63 -10.46 37.39 26.66
C HIS A 63 -9.27 38.35 26.41
N MET A 64 -8.81 38.48 25.17
CA MET A 64 -7.79 39.45 24.77
C MET A 64 -8.33 40.87 24.84
N VAL A 65 -9.56 41.11 24.37
CA VAL A 65 -10.25 42.44 24.49
C VAL A 65 -10.41 42.78 25.96
N GLY A 66 -10.85 41.84 26.78
CA GLY A 66 -11.06 42.03 28.22
C GLY A 66 -9.76 42.05 29.05
N LYS A 67 -8.57 41.85 28.45
CA LYS A 67 -7.26 41.75 29.09
C LYS A 67 -7.23 40.73 30.25
N ASN A 68 -8.00 39.66 30.15
CA ASN A 68 -8.09 38.63 31.18
C ASN A 68 -7.03 37.54 30.94
N LEU A 69 -5.79 37.80 31.42
CA LEU A 69 -4.65 36.90 31.22
C LEU A 69 -4.87 35.53 31.87
N LEU A 70 -5.56 35.47 33.02
CA LEU A 70 -5.82 34.20 33.70
C LEU A 70 -6.75 33.31 32.87
N ALA A 71 -7.79 33.91 32.29
CA ALA A 71 -8.70 33.20 31.40
C ALA A 71 -7.99 32.72 30.11
N LEU A 72 -7.10 33.55 29.54
CA LEU A 72 -6.29 33.17 28.37
C LEU A 72 -5.38 31.99 28.67
N HIS A 73 -4.73 31.98 29.85
CA HIS A 73 -3.87 30.88 30.25
C HIS A 73 -4.67 29.58 30.47
N SER A 74 -5.81 29.68 31.14
CA SER A 74 -6.73 28.54 31.35
C SER A 74 -7.24 28.00 30.01
N LEU A 75 -7.60 28.88 29.08
CA LEU A 75 -8.04 28.52 27.73
C LEU A 75 -6.94 27.80 26.96
N ALA A 76 -5.73 28.36 26.92
CA ALA A 76 -4.57 27.74 26.25
C ALA A 76 -4.30 26.34 26.82
N SER A 77 -4.28 26.21 28.17
CA SER A 77 -4.08 24.93 28.85
C SER A 77 -5.13 23.90 28.51
N LYS A 78 -6.41 24.31 28.44
CA LYS A 78 -7.53 23.43 28.06
C LYS A 78 -7.35 22.87 26.64
N TYR A 79 -6.93 23.71 25.69
CA TYR A 79 -6.74 23.28 24.31
C TYR A 79 -5.49 22.40 24.12
N THR A 80 -4.47 22.55 24.97
CA THR A 80 -3.30 21.67 24.95
C THR A 80 -3.61 20.23 25.39
N LEU A 81 -4.74 19.99 26.08
CA LEU A 81 -5.20 18.65 26.43
C LEU A 81 -5.80 17.87 25.24
N HIS A 82 -5.99 18.51 24.09
CA HIS A 82 -6.46 17.80 22.90
C HIS A 82 -5.34 16.90 22.35
N ASP A 83 -5.74 15.73 21.88
CA ASP A 83 -4.81 14.75 21.32
C ASP A 83 -3.98 15.35 20.17
N GLY A 84 -2.70 15.11 20.23
CA GLY A 84 -1.76 15.58 19.19
C GLY A 84 -1.25 17.00 19.39
N VAL A 85 -1.78 17.80 20.30
CA VAL A 85 -1.29 19.15 20.58
C VAL A 85 0.01 19.09 21.40
N ALA A 86 1.05 19.75 20.92
CA ALA A 86 2.35 19.85 21.56
C ALA A 86 2.41 21.02 22.53
N TYR A 87 1.92 22.17 22.09
CA TYR A 87 1.90 23.42 22.86
C TYR A 87 0.90 24.40 22.26
N THR A 88 0.58 25.41 23.07
CA THR A 88 -0.21 26.57 22.65
C THR A 88 0.39 27.82 23.27
N PHE A 89 0.49 28.90 22.50
CA PHE A 89 0.78 30.22 23.03
C PHE A 89 0.01 31.32 22.29
N ILE A 90 -0.23 32.42 22.99
CA ILE A 90 -1.01 33.54 22.52
C ILE A 90 -0.13 34.78 22.63
N GLN A 91 -0.01 35.52 21.55
CA GLN A 91 0.82 36.71 21.42
C GLN A 91 -0.04 37.92 21.09
N ASP A 92 0.26 39.08 21.66
CA ASP A 92 -0.41 40.32 21.32
C ASP A 92 0.13 40.93 20.01
N ASN A 93 -0.44 42.07 19.58
CA ASN A 93 -0.03 42.79 18.38
C ASN A 93 1.33 43.49 18.50
N ARG A 94 1.99 43.44 19.67
CA ARG A 94 3.33 43.98 19.93
C ARG A 94 4.40 42.87 19.98
N GLY A 95 3.97 41.62 19.91
CA GLY A 95 4.87 40.47 20.01
C GLY A 95 5.07 39.97 21.46
N GLU A 96 4.29 40.50 22.43
CA GLU A 96 4.35 40.07 23.80
C GLU A 96 3.52 38.81 24.03
N ILE A 97 4.06 37.81 24.75
CA ILE A 97 3.38 36.55 25.01
C ILE A 97 2.41 36.77 26.20
N LEU A 98 1.11 36.69 25.90
CA LEU A 98 0.03 36.85 26.87
C LEU A 98 -0.26 35.57 27.66
N ALA A 99 -0.15 34.42 27.01
CA ALA A 99 -0.36 33.09 27.61
C ALA A 99 0.45 32.04 26.88
N GLN A 100 0.92 31.03 27.60
CA GLN A 100 1.65 29.89 27.04
C GLN A 100 1.45 28.65 27.91
N THR A 101 1.65 27.47 27.30
CA THR A 101 1.53 26.17 28.01
C THR A 101 2.87 25.45 28.18
N LEU A 102 3.97 26.04 27.70
CA LEU A 102 5.32 25.55 27.91
C LEU A 102 5.85 26.10 29.23
N GLY A 103 6.56 25.30 30.00
CA GLY A 103 7.11 25.74 31.29
C GLY A 103 8.17 26.86 31.13
N SER A 104 9.02 26.75 30.09
CA SER A 104 9.89 27.82 29.60
C SER A 104 9.68 27.99 28.12
N PHE A 105 9.63 29.24 27.63
CA PHE A 105 9.45 29.50 26.19
C PHE A 105 10.78 29.23 25.46
N PRO A 106 10.85 28.18 24.60
CA PRO A 106 12.08 27.87 23.89
C PRO A 106 12.45 28.99 22.92
N ALA A 107 13.72 29.36 22.83
CA ALA A 107 14.20 30.37 21.89
C ALA A 107 13.91 30.01 20.41
N GLU A 108 13.83 28.73 20.12
CA GLU A 108 13.52 28.18 18.81
C GLU A 108 12.11 28.57 18.35
N LEU A 109 11.16 28.67 19.25
CA LEU A 109 9.79 29.09 18.94
C LEU A 109 9.69 30.59 18.65
N GLY A 110 10.55 31.41 19.24
CA GLY A 110 10.62 32.85 18.99
C GLY A 110 11.24 33.22 17.64
N GLN A 111 12.06 32.33 17.08
CA GLN A 111 12.72 32.58 15.79
C GLN A 111 11.76 32.32 14.65
N GLY A 112 11.69 33.25 13.68
CA GLY A 112 10.87 33.12 12.48
C GLY A 112 9.37 33.28 12.71
N LEU A 113 8.94 33.81 13.86
CA LEU A 113 7.59 34.29 14.02
C LEU A 113 7.31 35.46 13.05
N PRO A 114 6.15 35.46 12.40
CA PRO A 114 5.79 36.59 11.56
C PRO A 114 5.68 37.88 12.38
N SER A 115 5.91 39.01 11.73
CA SER A 115 5.76 40.32 12.37
C SER A 115 4.38 40.44 12.99
N ALA A 116 4.31 41.00 14.18
CA ALA A 116 3.05 41.23 14.87
C ALA A 116 2.05 41.97 13.99
N GLY A 117 0.78 41.52 13.94
CA GLY A 117 -0.27 42.11 13.10
C GLY A 117 -0.41 41.53 11.70
N GLN A 118 0.27 40.45 11.34
CA GLN A 118 0.02 39.76 10.07
C GLN A 118 -1.40 39.19 10.01
N ARG A 119 -2.06 39.34 8.85
CA ARG A 119 -3.43 38.91 8.61
C ARG A 119 -3.52 37.48 8.04
N GLN A 120 -2.40 36.83 7.79
CA GLN A 120 -2.37 35.54 7.13
C GLN A 120 -2.13 34.40 8.12
N VAL A 121 -2.72 33.26 7.82
CA VAL A 121 -2.44 31.99 8.53
C VAL A 121 -0.97 31.63 8.30
N HIS A 122 -0.23 31.47 9.37
CA HIS A 122 1.16 31.06 9.35
C HIS A 122 1.26 29.55 9.61
N ARG A 123 2.06 28.86 8.79
CA ARG A 123 2.37 27.44 8.99
C ARG A 123 3.87 27.26 8.90
N ARG A 124 4.45 26.55 9.86
CA ARG A 124 5.86 26.18 9.85
C ARG A 124 6.08 24.82 10.50
N GLU A 125 7.17 24.17 10.13
CA GLU A 125 7.65 22.97 10.78
C GLU A 125 8.86 23.31 11.64
N LEU A 126 8.88 22.79 12.86
CA LEU A 126 9.90 23.04 13.87
C LEU A 126 10.35 21.70 14.44
N SER A 127 11.60 21.65 14.94
CA SER A 127 12.04 20.54 15.77
C SER A 127 12.05 21.00 17.24
N LEU A 128 11.24 20.35 18.07
CA LEU A 128 11.20 20.60 19.51
C LEU A 128 11.61 19.31 20.24
N ASN A 129 12.70 19.39 21.01
CA ASN A 129 13.24 18.23 21.74
C ASN A 129 13.49 16.99 20.85
N GLY A 130 13.96 17.19 19.61
CA GLY A 130 14.24 16.12 18.66
C GLY A 130 13.01 15.51 17.98
N ARG A 131 11.82 16.08 18.21
CA ARG A 131 10.55 15.68 17.55
C ARG A 131 10.07 16.78 16.64
N THR A 132 9.52 16.42 15.49
CA THR A 132 8.95 17.38 14.55
C THR A 132 7.58 17.85 15.05
N VAL A 133 7.40 19.17 15.09
CA VAL A 133 6.15 19.84 15.44
C VAL A 133 5.74 20.70 14.26
N ARG A 134 4.48 20.61 13.89
CA ARG A 134 3.84 21.48 12.91
C ARG A 134 3.06 22.57 13.63
N GLU A 135 3.50 23.81 13.45
CA GLU A 135 2.87 24.97 14.06
C GLU A 135 1.91 25.65 13.11
N ILE A 136 0.75 26.00 13.62
CA ILE A 136 -0.26 26.84 12.93
C ILE A 136 -0.45 28.09 13.75
N GLY A 137 -0.22 29.24 13.12
CA GLY A 137 -0.47 30.56 13.69
C GLY A 137 -1.68 31.20 13.03
N LEU A 138 -2.66 31.63 13.81
CA LEU A 138 -3.89 32.28 13.35
C LEU A 138 -3.98 33.69 13.91
N PRO A 139 -4.28 34.71 13.07
CA PRO A 139 -4.48 36.06 13.52
C PRO A 139 -5.81 36.22 14.27
N VAL A 140 -5.79 36.89 15.40
CA VAL A 140 -7.00 37.22 16.17
C VAL A 140 -7.56 38.56 15.68
N LEU A 141 -8.83 38.56 15.26
CA LEU A 141 -9.49 39.73 14.63
C LEU A 141 -8.63 40.36 13.53
N GLU A 142 -8.30 39.56 12.53
CA GLU A 142 -7.44 39.98 11.41
C GLU A 142 -6.05 40.55 11.85
N GLY A 143 -5.53 40.05 12.98
CA GLY A 143 -4.23 40.48 13.52
C GLY A 143 -4.26 41.77 14.34
N GLN A 144 -5.41 42.39 14.55
CA GLN A 144 -5.53 43.60 15.34
C GLN A 144 -5.21 43.39 16.81
N LEU A 145 -5.56 42.24 17.36
CA LEU A 145 -5.31 41.87 18.77
C LEU A 145 -4.03 41.05 18.96
N GLY A 146 -3.49 40.48 17.90
CA GLY A 146 -2.35 39.57 17.96
C GLY A 146 -2.61 38.26 17.25
N SER A 147 -1.98 37.18 17.70
CA SER A 147 -2.07 35.85 17.08
C SER A 147 -2.05 34.73 18.10
N VAL A 148 -2.74 33.64 17.75
CA VAL A 148 -2.70 32.38 18.48
C VAL A 148 -1.87 31.38 17.69
N TYR A 149 -0.92 30.73 18.38
CA TYR A 149 -0.08 29.71 17.80
C TYR A 149 -0.33 28.38 18.51
N MET A 150 -0.44 27.33 17.72
CA MET A 150 -0.66 25.97 18.22
C MET A 150 0.26 25.00 17.46
N GLY A 151 1.07 24.25 18.21
CA GLY A 151 1.95 23.21 17.70
C GLY A 151 1.29 21.84 17.82
N PHE A 152 1.42 21.02 16.76
CA PHE A 152 0.93 19.65 16.71
C PHE A 152 2.10 18.70 16.47
N TRP A 153 2.12 17.57 17.19
CA TRP A 153 3.13 16.53 17.01
C TRP A 153 2.93 15.82 15.66
N ASP A 154 3.95 15.82 14.81
CA ASP A 154 3.91 15.13 13.50
C ASP A 154 4.05 13.60 13.63
N ASP A 155 4.76 13.12 14.65
CA ASP A 155 5.00 11.69 14.90
C ASP A 155 3.76 10.93 15.42
N ALA A 156 2.78 11.59 16.02
CA ALA A 156 1.51 10.98 16.36
C ALA A 156 0.77 10.49 15.10
N VAL A 157 0.86 11.28 14.03
CA VAL A 157 0.33 10.98 12.70
C VAL A 157 1.02 9.77 12.07
N GLU A 158 2.35 9.74 12.15
CA GLU A 158 3.17 8.68 11.55
C GLU A 158 2.80 7.29 12.13
N LYS A 159 2.59 7.18 13.44
CA LYS A 159 2.19 5.91 14.10
C LYS A 159 0.81 5.45 13.68
N GLU A 160 -0.14 6.35 13.53
CA GLU A 160 -1.50 6.02 13.12
C GLU A 160 -1.54 5.56 11.66
N ILE A 161 -0.76 6.24 10.79
CA ILE A 161 -0.53 5.82 9.41
C ILE A 161 0.09 4.43 9.34
N GLN A 162 1.16 4.16 10.10
CA GLN A 162 1.83 2.86 10.09
C GLN A 162 0.89 1.72 10.52
N THR A 163 0.06 1.94 11.53
CA THR A 163 -0.88 0.93 12.02
C THR A 163 -1.99 0.64 10.99
N ALA A 164 -2.53 1.68 10.35
CA ALA A 164 -3.51 1.52 9.28
C ALA A 164 -2.92 0.82 8.05
N LEU A 165 -1.70 1.21 7.66
CA LEU A 165 -1.01 0.62 6.51
C LEU A 165 -0.64 -0.85 6.72
N LEU A 166 -0.22 -1.25 7.93
CA LEU A 166 0.10 -2.65 8.23
C LEU A 166 -1.10 -3.58 7.97
N ARG A 167 -2.31 -3.15 8.30
CA ARG A 167 -3.54 -3.91 8.02
C ARG A 167 -3.81 -4.02 6.53
N ILE A 168 -3.68 -2.92 5.79
CA ILE A 168 -3.90 -2.88 4.34
C ILE A 168 -2.85 -3.70 3.61
N VAL A 169 -1.58 -3.56 3.97
CA VAL A 169 -0.47 -4.33 3.40
C VAL A 169 -0.65 -5.82 3.66
N GLY A 170 -1.12 -6.22 4.85
CA GLY A 170 -1.43 -7.61 5.17
C GLY A 170 -2.48 -8.22 4.25
N ILE A 171 -3.54 -7.47 3.95
CA ILE A 171 -4.60 -7.92 3.03
C ILE A 171 -4.06 -8.02 1.60
N ILE A 172 -3.30 -7.04 1.13
CA ILE A 172 -2.74 -7.01 -0.22
C ILE A 172 -1.68 -8.10 -0.40
N ALA A 173 -0.89 -8.41 0.63
CA ALA A 173 0.09 -9.50 0.59
C ALA A 173 -0.54 -10.89 0.39
N LEU A 174 -1.84 -11.03 0.70
CA LEU A 174 -2.58 -12.26 0.43
C LEU A 174 -2.79 -12.51 -1.08
N ILE A 175 -2.88 -11.45 -1.89
CA ILE A 175 -3.15 -11.54 -3.33
C ILE A 175 -2.08 -12.39 -4.07
N PRO A 176 -0.77 -12.13 -3.95
CA PRO A 176 0.24 -12.95 -4.61
C PRO A 176 0.28 -14.40 -4.08
N VAL A 177 -0.07 -14.63 -2.81
CA VAL A 177 -0.17 -15.99 -2.25
C VAL A 177 -1.29 -16.77 -2.91
N VAL A 178 -2.48 -16.18 -3.02
CA VAL A 178 -3.62 -16.77 -3.72
C VAL A 178 -3.31 -16.95 -5.21
N GLY A 179 -2.67 -15.96 -5.85
CA GLY A 179 -2.22 -16.04 -7.23
C GLY A 179 -1.23 -17.17 -7.50
N ALA A 180 -0.26 -17.37 -6.59
CA ALA A 180 0.68 -18.47 -6.68
C ALA A 180 0.00 -19.84 -6.53
N LEU A 181 -0.96 -19.96 -5.60
CA LEU A 181 -1.76 -21.16 -5.42
C LEU A 181 -2.58 -21.50 -6.66
N LEU A 182 -3.27 -20.50 -7.23
CA LEU A 182 -4.02 -20.66 -8.48
C LEU A 182 -3.10 -21.04 -9.64
N SER A 183 -1.94 -20.41 -9.76
CA SER A 183 -0.95 -20.74 -10.78
C SER A 183 -0.48 -22.19 -10.67
N PHE A 184 -0.25 -22.66 -9.46
CA PHE A 184 0.10 -24.06 -9.20
C PHE A 184 -1.02 -25.04 -9.61
N LEU A 185 -2.28 -24.69 -9.30
CA LEU A 185 -3.43 -25.47 -9.70
C LEU A 185 -3.54 -25.56 -11.24
N VAL A 186 -3.46 -24.43 -11.93
CA VAL A 186 -3.49 -24.38 -13.41
C VAL A 186 -2.34 -25.18 -14.01
N ALA A 187 -1.12 -25.07 -13.48
CA ALA A 187 0.02 -25.86 -13.92
C ALA A 187 -0.20 -27.35 -13.76
N HIS A 188 -0.85 -27.77 -12.68
CA HIS A 188 -1.11 -29.18 -12.41
C HIS A 188 -2.26 -29.74 -13.22
N TRP A 189 -3.35 -29.00 -13.37
CA TRP A 189 -4.59 -29.49 -13.99
C TRP A 189 -4.65 -29.31 -15.50
N ILE A 190 -3.94 -28.34 -16.04
CA ILE A 190 -3.98 -28.00 -17.47
C ILE A 190 -2.63 -28.28 -18.15
N VAL A 191 -1.55 -27.68 -17.64
CA VAL A 191 -0.26 -27.71 -18.34
C VAL A 191 0.38 -29.10 -18.31
N ARG A 192 0.30 -29.81 -17.20
CA ARG A 192 0.90 -31.14 -17.06
C ARG A 192 0.26 -32.17 -18.02
N PRO A 193 -1.05 -32.35 -18.06
CA PRO A 193 -1.68 -33.25 -19.04
C PRO A 193 -1.33 -32.92 -20.49
N ILE A 194 -1.28 -31.66 -20.88
CA ILE A 194 -0.93 -31.27 -22.26
C ILE A 194 0.51 -31.65 -22.60
N VAL A 195 1.46 -31.44 -21.67
CA VAL A 195 2.86 -31.86 -21.86
C VAL A 195 3.00 -33.37 -21.97
N ASP A 196 2.26 -34.11 -21.13
CA ASP A 196 2.28 -35.58 -21.17
C ASP A 196 1.69 -36.11 -22.50
N LEU A 197 0.60 -35.52 -23.02
CA LEU A 197 0.04 -35.85 -24.32
C LEU A 197 1.00 -35.51 -25.47
N THR A 198 1.72 -34.41 -25.39
CA THR A 198 2.73 -34.02 -26.38
C THR A 198 3.87 -35.04 -26.42
N GLU A 199 4.37 -35.48 -25.25
CA GLU A 199 5.42 -36.50 -25.16
C GLU A 199 4.99 -37.84 -25.77
N ILE A 200 3.72 -38.22 -25.55
CA ILE A 200 3.16 -39.44 -26.14
C ILE A 200 3.04 -39.30 -27.66
N ALA A 201 2.58 -38.13 -28.15
CA ALA A 201 2.53 -37.87 -29.58
C ALA A 201 3.90 -37.95 -30.24
N ASP A 202 4.95 -37.43 -29.60
CA ASP A 202 6.32 -37.53 -30.08
C ASP A 202 6.81 -38.98 -30.14
N LYS A 203 6.52 -39.81 -29.12
CA LYS A 203 6.86 -41.23 -29.08
C LYS A 203 6.15 -42.00 -30.23
N VAL A 204 4.88 -41.71 -30.46
CA VAL A 204 4.12 -42.30 -31.56
C VAL A 204 4.73 -41.93 -32.92
N THR A 205 5.17 -40.69 -33.15
CA THR A 205 5.83 -40.27 -34.38
C THR A 205 7.19 -40.94 -34.58
N MET A 206 7.89 -41.30 -33.51
CA MET A 206 9.16 -42.07 -33.53
C MET A 206 8.93 -43.59 -33.73
N GLY A 207 7.68 -44.01 -33.83
CA GLY A 207 7.36 -45.43 -34.05
C GLY A 207 7.08 -46.25 -32.80
N ASP A 208 7.17 -45.66 -31.60
CA ASP A 208 6.82 -46.30 -30.35
C ASP A 208 5.28 -46.27 -30.18
N LEU A 209 4.62 -47.29 -30.74
CA LEU A 209 3.17 -47.44 -30.67
C LEU A 209 2.68 -48.16 -29.41
N ASP A 210 3.58 -48.54 -28.51
CA ASP A 210 3.24 -49.17 -27.22
C ASP A 210 3.05 -48.14 -26.12
N ALA A 211 3.56 -46.89 -26.26
CA ALA A 211 3.31 -45.82 -25.36
C ALA A 211 1.80 -45.48 -25.35
N SER A 212 1.13 -45.79 -24.23
CA SER A 212 -0.33 -45.50 -24.09
C SER A 212 -0.55 -44.21 -23.32
N VAL A 213 -1.65 -43.51 -23.66
CA VAL A 213 -2.12 -42.36 -22.88
C VAL A 213 -2.50 -42.80 -21.49
N SER A 214 -1.99 -42.13 -20.45
CA SER A 214 -2.33 -42.46 -19.06
C SER A 214 -3.84 -42.45 -18.86
N GLY A 215 -4.37 -43.50 -18.21
CA GLY A 215 -5.84 -43.69 -18.09
C GLY A 215 -6.54 -42.51 -17.33
N GLU A 216 -5.82 -41.69 -16.58
CA GLU A 216 -6.36 -40.53 -15.90
C GLU A 216 -6.70 -39.39 -16.88
N CYS A 217 -5.81 -39.10 -17.83
CA CYS A 217 -6.07 -38.07 -18.86
C CYS A 217 -7.23 -38.48 -19.76
N ALA A 218 -7.32 -39.74 -20.13
CA ALA A 218 -8.41 -40.23 -21.00
C ALA A 218 -9.79 -40.26 -20.31
N LYS A 219 -9.84 -40.30 -19.00
CA LYS A 219 -11.08 -40.26 -18.19
C LYS A 219 -11.61 -38.84 -17.94
N SER A 220 -10.83 -37.81 -18.19
CA SER A 220 -11.32 -36.43 -18.07
C SER A 220 -12.49 -36.19 -19.05
N HIS A 221 -13.49 -35.42 -18.60
CA HIS A 221 -14.67 -35.07 -19.39
C HIS A 221 -14.56 -33.68 -20.05
N ASP A 222 -13.37 -33.09 -20.01
CA ASP A 222 -13.03 -31.80 -20.60
C ASP A 222 -12.39 -31.97 -21.99
N GLU A 223 -11.98 -30.84 -22.59
CA GLU A 223 -11.35 -30.78 -23.92
C GLU A 223 -10.00 -31.53 -23.93
N ILE A 224 -9.31 -31.57 -22.78
CA ILE A 224 -8.04 -32.31 -22.61
C ILE A 224 -8.31 -33.84 -22.70
N GLY A 225 -9.37 -34.30 -22.07
CA GLY A 225 -9.81 -35.68 -22.16
C GLY A 225 -10.26 -36.05 -23.58
N GLU A 226 -10.90 -35.15 -24.32
CA GLU A 226 -11.26 -35.36 -25.72
C GLU A 226 -10.02 -35.47 -26.62
N LEU A 227 -9.01 -34.60 -26.41
CA LEU A 227 -7.72 -34.65 -27.09
C LEU A 227 -6.99 -35.97 -26.79
N ALA A 228 -6.97 -36.40 -25.54
CA ALA A 228 -6.36 -37.66 -25.09
C ALA A 228 -7.01 -38.87 -25.81
N ARG A 229 -8.35 -38.93 -25.87
CA ARG A 229 -9.07 -39.99 -26.54
C ARG A 229 -8.86 -39.99 -28.07
N SER A 230 -8.69 -38.80 -28.67
CA SER A 230 -8.43 -38.67 -30.11
C SER A 230 -7.02 -39.11 -30.45
N LEU A 231 -6.03 -38.79 -29.65
CA LEU A 231 -4.63 -39.25 -29.78
C LEU A 231 -4.55 -40.78 -29.64
N GLU A 232 -5.28 -41.36 -28.67
CA GLU A 232 -5.31 -42.81 -28.46
C GLU A 232 -5.94 -43.53 -29.63
N ARG A 233 -7.06 -43.04 -30.23
CA ARG A 233 -7.66 -43.60 -31.44
C ARG A 233 -6.68 -43.55 -32.62
N MET A 234 -5.93 -42.44 -32.80
CA MET A 234 -4.94 -42.30 -33.85
C MET A 234 -3.83 -43.34 -33.66
N ARG A 235 -3.25 -43.46 -32.45
CA ARG A 235 -2.25 -44.47 -32.13
C ARG A 235 -2.70 -45.88 -32.40
N ALA A 236 -3.90 -46.23 -31.94
CA ALA A 236 -4.48 -47.57 -32.17
C ALA A 236 -4.63 -47.90 -33.63
N SER A 237 -5.09 -46.91 -34.43
CA SER A 237 -5.22 -47.06 -35.89
C SER A 237 -3.87 -47.26 -36.58
N LEU A 238 -2.84 -46.49 -36.21
CA LEU A 238 -1.50 -46.66 -36.73
C LEU A 238 -0.92 -48.03 -36.38
N LYS A 239 -1.08 -48.47 -35.11
CA LYS A 239 -0.65 -49.81 -34.67
C LYS A 239 -1.31 -50.93 -35.49
N ALA A 240 -2.63 -50.86 -35.71
CA ALA A 240 -3.32 -51.81 -36.49
C ALA A 240 -2.88 -51.85 -37.96
N ALA A 241 -2.60 -50.67 -38.56
CA ALA A 241 -2.07 -50.58 -39.94
C ALA A 241 -0.68 -51.20 -40.06
N MET A 242 0.22 -50.95 -39.12
CA MET A 242 1.58 -51.53 -39.06
C MET A 242 1.56 -53.05 -38.92
N LEU A 243 0.68 -53.59 -38.07
CA LEU A 243 0.52 -55.04 -37.88
C LEU A 243 -0.01 -55.72 -39.13
N ARG A 244 -0.84 -55.08 -39.93
CA ARG A 244 -1.30 -55.61 -41.23
C ARG A 244 -0.19 -55.61 -42.26
N LEU A 245 0.56 -54.55 -42.40
CA LEU A 245 1.73 -54.46 -43.31
C LEU A 245 2.78 -55.50 -42.99
N ASN A 246 3.07 -55.77 -41.69
CA ASN A 246 4.05 -56.74 -41.29
C ASN A 246 3.58 -58.19 -41.47
N ARG A 247 2.29 -58.43 -41.72
CA ARG A 247 1.75 -59.76 -42.05
C ARG A 247 1.73 -60.03 -43.55
N GLU A 248 1.82 -58.96 -44.38
CA GLU A 248 1.80 -59.07 -45.85
C GLU A 248 3.17 -59.11 -46.48
N THR A 249 4.23 -58.88 -45.67
CA THR A 249 5.66 -59.04 -46.07
C THR A 249 6.14 -60.37 -45.55
N PRO A 250 6.27 -61.45 -46.39
CA PRO A 250 6.79 -62.73 -45.99
C PRO A 250 8.32 -62.71 -45.75
#